data_04d06d45ea3d26a48ef0e5ed0847fe78
#
_entry.id   04d06d45ea3d26a48ef0e5ed0847fe78
#
_cell.length_a   1.000
_cell.length_b   1.000
_cell.length_c   1.000
_cell.angle_alpha   90.00
_cell.angle_beta   90.00
_cell.angle_gamma   90.00
#
_symmetry.space_group_name_H-M   'P 1'
#
loop_
_entity.id
_entity.type
_entity.pdbx_description
1 polymer ?
#
loop_
_entity_poly.entity_id
_entity_poly.type
_entity_poly.pdbx_seq_one_letter_code
_entity_poly.pdbx_strand_id
1 'polypeptide(L)'
;MMVGIVLIRSIGLFWNETDVFWGAGSQPGKLLGVPEDKITSTPVDFREQVGVYVLYADFELVYVGQTGMGKQRLLRRLRQHRKDDLSGRWNKFSWFGVRWVKKNNKLSTIAKASHPSLDAVLNHIEAIVIHTAEPPLNRQGGRFGDNVIWYSQVRDERLGRTDSEMIKALYERIEGNDETS
;
A
#
# COMPACT_ATOMS: atom_id res chain seq x y z
N MET A 1 2.11 30.28 -12.45
CA MET A 1 2.72 28.98 -12.10
C MET A 1 1.76 27.87 -12.51
N MET A 2 2.08 27.11 -13.56
CA MET A 2 1.30 25.91 -13.89
C MET A 2 1.56 24.89 -12.77
N VAL A 3 0.53 24.60 -11.98
CA VAL A 3 0.59 23.47 -11.06
C VAL A 3 0.61 22.22 -11.93
N GLY A 4 1.78 21.60 -12.04
CA GLY A 4 1.95 20.36 -12.79
C GLY A 4 0.93 19.32 -12.29
N ILE A 5 0.23 18.67 -13.22
CA ILE A 5 -0.76 17.66 -12.88
C ILE A 5 -0.01 16.43 -12.37
N VAL A 6 -0.12 16.17 -11.08
CA VAL A 6 0.45 14.99 -10.46
C VAL A 6 -0.51 13.81 -10.68
N LEU A 7 -0.05 12.79 -11.41
CA LEU A 7 -0.85 11.58 -11.70
C LEU A 7 -0.96 10.69 -10.46
N ILE A 8 0.18 10.35 -9.86
CA ILE A 8 0.23 9.57 -8.61
C ILE A 8 0.17 10.53 -7.44
N ARG A 9 -0.69 10.24 -6.48
CA ARG A 9 -0.97 11.08 -5.31
C ARG A 9 -0.60 10.45 -3.99
N SER A 10 -0.63 9.13 -3.95
CA SER A 10 -0.33 8.35 -2.75
C SER A 10 0.31 7.03 -3.13
N ILE A 11 1.24 6.56 -2.32
CA ILE A 11 2.05 5.37 -2.58
C ILE A 11 2.13 4.55 -1.30
N GLY A 12 2.05 3.23 -1.42
CA GLY A 12 2.45 2.27 -0.39
C GLY A 12 3.40 1.24 -1.01
N LEU A 13 4.57 1.05 -0.40
CA LEU A 13 5.56 0.09 -0.89
C LEU A 13 5.68 -1.12 0.02
N PHE A 14 5.78 -2.29 -0.59
CA PHE A 14 6.07 -3.57 0.05
C PHE A 14 5.17 -3.89 1.26
N TRP A 15 3.89 -3.55 1.16
CA TRP A 15 2.88 -3.89 2.16
C TRP A 15 2.70 -5.40 2.24
N ASN A 16 2.53 -5.93 3.45
CA ASN A 16 2.37 -7.36 3.68
C ASN A 16 0.91 -7.79 3.48
N GLU A 17 0.71 -8.90 2.82
CA GLU A 17 -0.60 -9.52 2.64
C GLU A 17 -1.24 -9.92 3.97
N THR A 18 -0.42 -10.35 4.93
CA THR A 18 -0.85 -10.77 6.27
C THR A 18 -1.34 -9.63 7.17
N ASP A 19 -0.98 -8.38 6.86
CA ASP A 19 -1.40 -7.20 7.63
C ASP A 19 -2.67 -6.55 7.08
N VAL A 20 -3.26 -7.14 6.04
CA VAL A 20 -4.52 -6.71 5.44
C VAL A 20 -5.69 -7.41 6.13
N PHE A 21 -6.64 -6.64 6.64
CA PHE A 21 -7.93 -7.20 7.04
C PHE A 21 -8.81 -7.43 5.83
N TRP A 22 -8.91 -8.69 5.41
CA TRP A 22 -9.63 -9.09 4.18
C TRP A 22 -11.15 -9.05 4.31
N GLY A 23 -11.68 -8.84 5.51
CA GLY A 23 -13.10 -8.89 5.84
C GLY A 23 -13.50 -10.24 6.41
N ALA A 24 -14.49 -10.22 7.31
CA ALA A 24 -15.06 -11.41 7.92
C ALA A 24 -16.55 -11.18 8.19
N GLY A 25 -17.38 -12.16 7.86
CA GLY A 25 -18.84 -12.04 8.00
C GLY A 25 -19.39 -10.84 7.21
N SER A 26 -20.10 -9.94 7.87
CA SER A 26 -20.63 -8.70 7.31
C SER A 26 -19.62 -7.54 7.29
N GLN A 27 -18.45 -7.72 7.88
CA GLN A 27 -17.45 -6.65 7.96
C GLN A 27 -16.62 -6.57 6.66
N PRO A 28 -16.60 -5.42 5.98
CA PRO A 28 -15.77 -5.23 4.80
C PRO A 28 -14.29 -5.21 5.17
N GLY A 29 -13.45 -5.69 4.28
CA GLY A 29 -12.00 -5.60 4.45
C GLY A 29 -11.48 -4.16 4.45
N LYS A 30 -10.25 -3.97 4.92
CA LYS A 30 -9.56 -2.69 4.99
C LYS A 30 -8.10 -2.79 4.56
N LEU A 31 -7.61 -1.72 3.95
CA LEU A 31 -6.20 -1.48 3.64
C LEU A 31 -5.76 -0.21 4.37
N LEU A 32 -5.19 -0.37 5.54
CA LEU A 32 -4.86 0.75 6.41
C LEU A 32 -3.42 1.21 6.23
N GLY A 33 -3.23 2.52 6.22
CA GLY A 33 -1.91 3.14 6.19
C GLY A 33 -1.90 4.53 6.80
N VAL A 34 -0.74 4.95 7.28
CA VAL A 34 -0.46 6.30 7.80
C VAL A 34 0.63 6.95 6.97
N PRO A 35 0.64 8.28 6.83
CA PRO A 35 1.76 8.98 6.18
C PRO A 35 3.07 8.67 6.91
N GLU A 36 4.15 8.40 6.17
CA GLU A 36 5.46 8.05 6.75
C GLU A 36 6.02 9.16 7.66
N ASP A 37 5.70 10.42 7.37
CA ASP A 37 6.08 11.57 8.18
C ASP A 37 5.17 11.79 9.41
N LYS A 38 4.08 11.01 9.55
CA LYS A 38 3.05 11.16 10.60
C LYS A 38 2.53 9.82 11.10
N ILE A 39 3.43 8.97 11.58
CA ILE A 39 3.15 7.58 11.99
C ILE A 39 2.04 7.49 13.08
N THR A 40 1.89 8.52 13.92
CA THR A 40 0.87 8.57 14.97
C THR A 40 -0.49 9.09 14.50
N SER A 41 -0.65 9.40 13.21
CA SER A 41 -1.92 9.89 12.67
C SER A 41 -2.97 8.79 12.56
N THR A 42 -4.24 9.19 12.49
CA THR A 42 -5.34 8.24 12.25
C THR A 42 -5.15 7.54 10.90
N PRO A 43 -5.18 6.19 10.86
CA PRO A 43 -5.01 5.45 9.61
C PRO A 43 -6.06 5.79 8.55
N VAL A 44 -5.62 5.81 7.31
CA VAL A 44 -6.46 5.98 6.13
C VAL A 44 -6.73 4.62 5.50
N ASP A 45 -7.96 4.39 5.06
CA ASP A 45 -8.35 3.17 4.37
C ASP A 45 -8.24 3.32 2.85
N PHE A 46 -7.28 2.62 2.27
CA PHE A 46 -6.99 2.63 0.83
C PHE A 46 -7.72 1.55 0.02
N ARG A 47 -8.67 0.81 0.62
CA ARG A 47 -9.41 -0.26 -0.08
C ARG A 47 -10.05 0.19 -1.40
N GLU A 48 -10.49 1.46 -1.48
CA GLU A 48 -11.11 2.07 -2.66
C GLU A 48 -10.13 2.83 -3.56
N GLN A 49 -8.82 2.63 -3.36
CA GLN A 49 -7.80 3.26 -4.19
C GLN A 49 -7.87 2.79 -5.63
N VAL A 50 -7.46 3.65 -6.54
CA VAL A 50 -7.38 3.43 -7.98
C VAL A 50 -5.97 3.74 -8.45
N GLY A 51 -5.42 2.91 -9.31
CA GLY A 51 -4.06 3.09 -9.84
C GLY A 51 -3.40 1.78 -10.27
N VAL A 52 -2.09 1.76 -10.21
CA VAL A 52 -1.27 0.58 -10.51
C VAL A 52 -0.91 -0.11 -9.20
N TYR A 53 -0.85 -1.43 -9.20
CA TYR A 53 -0.32 -2.23 -8.10
C TYR A 53 0.60 -3.33 -8.63
N VAL A 54 1.50 -3.75 -7.77
CA VAL A 54 2.52 -4.76 -8.06
C VAL A 54 2.49 -5.80 -6.96
N LEU A 55 2.58 -7.07 -7.31
CA LEU A 55 2.64 -8.18 -6.37
C LEU A 55 4.05 -8.78 -6.37
N TYR A 56 4.50 -9.20 -5.19
CA TYR A 56 5.83 -9.78 -4.99
C TYR A 56 5.76 -11.08 -4.21
N ALA A 57 6.64 -12.01 -4.57
CA ALA A 57 7.03 -13.13 -3.72
C ALA A 57 8.28 -12.67 -2.95
N ASP A 58 8.13 -12.36 -1.66
CA ASP A 58 9.10 -11.62 -0.85
C ASP A 58 9.44 -10.25 -1.50
N PHE A 59 10.49 -10.16 -2.30
CA PHE A 59 10.89 -8.95 -3.04
C PHE A 59 11.00 -9.19 -4.55
N GLU A 60 10.72 -10.40 -5.01
CA GLU A 60 10.70 -10.72 -6.44
C GLU A 60 9.34 -10.32 -7.04
N LEU A 61 9.38 -9.51 -8.10
CA LEU A 61 8.20 -9.06 -8.81
C LEU A 61 7.54 -10.23 -9.54
N VAL A 62 6.28 -10.53 -9.22
CA VAL A 62 5.53 -11.63 -9.86
C VAL A 62 4.36 -11.16 -10.72
N TYR A 63 3.80 -9.97 -10.44
CA TYR A 63 2.66 -9.48 -11.21
C TYR A 63 2.51 -7.97 -11.12
N VAL A 64 2.06 -7.36 -12.22
CA VAL A 64 1.65 -5.95 -12.29
C VAL A 64 0.22 -5.85 -12.77
N GLY A 65 -0.59 -5.08 -12.08
CA GLY A 65 -1.98 -4.87 -12.43
C GLY A 65 -2.44 -3.43 -12.26
N GLN A 66 -3.64 -3.14 -12.74
CA GLN A 66 -4.27 -1.84 -12.59
C GLN A 66 -5.69 -1.95 -12.04
N THR A 67 -6.17 -0.87 -11.44
CA THR A 67 -7.55 -0.72 -10.98
C THR A 67 -8.15 0.56 -11.55
N GLY A 68 -9.48 0.70 -11.47
CA GLY A 68 -10.15 1.93 -11.90
C GLY A 68 -11.13 1.73 -13.04
N MET A 69 -11.03 0.65 -13.78
CA MET A 69 -12.04 0.30 -14.80
C MET A 69 -13.31 -0.22 -14.09
N GLY A 70 -14.44 0.40 -14.39
CA GLY A 70 -15.72 0.05 -13.76
C GLY A 70 -15.67 0.15 -12.23
N LYS A 71 -16.06 -0.93 -11.56
CA LYS A 71 -16.09 -1.05 -10.09
C LYS A 71 -14.82 -1.68 -9.49
N GLN A 72 -13.74 -1.83 -10.28
CA GLN A 72 -12.48 -2.42 -9.80
C GLN A 72 -11.75 -1.42 -8.88
N ARG A 73 -11.46 -1.87 -7.67
CA ARG A 73 -10.74 -1.11 -6.63
C ARG A 73 -9.62 -1.96 -6.05
N LEU A 74 -8.65 -1.34 -5.41
CA LEU A 74 -7.40 -1.98 -4.98
C LEU A 74 -7.67 -3.24 -4.13
N LEU A 75 -8.37 -3.14 -3.01
CA LEU A 75 -8.65 -4.29 -2.15
C LEU A 75 -9.40 -5.42 -2.89
N ARG A 76 -10.35 -5.05 -3.75
CA ARG A 76 -11.12 -6.03 -4.53
C ARG A 76 -10.23 -6.83 -5.47
N ARG A 77 -9.28 -6.17 -6.15
CA ARG A 77 -8.32 -6.83 -7.05
C ARG A 77 -7.35 -7.72 -6.28
N LEU A 78 -6.76 -7.21 -5.19
CA LEU A 78 -5.89 -8.00 -4.34
C LEU A 78 -6.62 -9.24 -3.78
N ARG A 79 -7.88 -9.09 -3.32
CA ARG A 79 -8.71 -10.21 -2.85
C ARG A 79 -8.99 -11.24 -3.95
N GLN A 80 -9.14 -10.81 -5.20
CA GLN A 80 -9.28 -11.70 -6.33
C GLN A 80 -8.02 -12.55 -6.52
N HIS A 81 -6.83 -11.96 -6.44
CA HIS A 81 -5.54 -12.64 -6.58
C HIS A 81 -5.20 -13.64 -5.44
N ARG A 82 -5.91 -13.58 -4.34
CA ARG A 82 -5.85 -14.61 -3.29
C ARG A 82 -6.64 -15.89 -3.65
N LYS A 83 -7.41 -15.87 -4.74
CA LYS A 83 -8.32 -16.95 -5.13
C LYS A 83 -8.15 -17.42 -6.58
N ASP A 84 -7.39 -16.68 -7.38
CA ASP A 84 -7.08 -17.02 -8.76
C ASP A 84 -5.72 -17.74 -8.88
N ASP A 85 -5.17 -17.80 -10.08
CA ASP A 85 -3.90 -18.50 -10.40
C ASP A 85 -2.68 -17.90 -9.66
N LEU A 86 -2.82 -16.72 -9.07
CA LEU A 86 -1.79 -16.08 -8.25
C LEU A 86 -1.89 -16.44 -6.76
N SER A 87 -2.88 -17.23 -6.36
CA SER A 87 -3.07 -17.64 -4.97
C SER A 87 -1.83 -18.35 -4.41
N GLY A 88 -1.31 -17.86 -3.28
CA GLY A 88 -0.11 -18.41 -2.64
C GLY A 88 1.21 -18.09 -3.35
N ARG A 89 1.19 -17.31 -4.43
CA ARG A 89 2.39 -16.93 -5.19
C ARG A 89 2.91 -15.53 -4.86
N TRP A 90 2.29 -14.82 -3.97
CA TRP A 90 2.69 -13.49 -3.52
C TRP A 90 2.40 -13.33 -2.03
N ASN A 91 3.18 -12.47 -1.36
CA ASN A 91 3.02 -12.15 0.05
C ASN A 91 3.19 -10.65 0.34
N LYS A 92 3.68 -9.89 -0.64
CA LYS A 92 3.81 -8.44 -0.55
C LYS A 92 3.21 -7.76 -1.77
N PHE A 93 2.83 -6.49 -1.60
CA PHE A 93 2.35 -5.67 -2.71
C PHE A 93 2.74 -4.20 -2.52
N SER A 94 2.99 -3.53 -3.63
CA SER A 94 3.10 -2.07 -3.71
C SER A 94 1.93 -1.52 -4.51
N TRP A 95 1.58 -0.26 -4.25
CA TRP A 95 0.53 0.41 -5.00
C TRP A 95 0.82 1.89 -5.21
N PHE A 96 0.39 2.41 -6.34
CA PHE A 96 0.58 3.77 -6.82
C PHE A 96 -0.78 4.34 -7.15
N GLY A 97 -1.31 5.18 -6.25
CA GLY A 97 -2.69 5.63 -6.26
C GLY A 97 -2.88 7.02 -6.85
N VAL A 98 -3.93 7.19 -7.65
CA VAL A 98 -4.31 8.48 -8.26
C VAL A 98 -5.24 9.32 -7.39
N ARG A 99 -5.82 8.74 -6.34
CA ARG A 99 -6.70 9.44 -5.41
C ARG A 99 -5.88 9.98 -4.23
N TRP A 100 -6.03 11.26 -3.93
CA TRP A 100 -5.40 11.86 -2.75
C TRP A 100 -6.27 11.67 -1.50
N VAL A 101 -5.68 11.82 -0.34
CA VAL A 101 -6.38 11.80 0.95
C VAL A 101 -6.84 13.22 1.31
N LYS A 102 -8.12 13.35 1.59
CA LYS A 102 -8.73 14.61 2.05
C LYS A 102 -8.41 14.85 3.53
N LYS A 103 -8.65 16.08 4.02
CA LYS A 103 -8.49 16.45 5.44
C LYS A 103 -9.29 15.59 6.41
N ASN A 104 -10.37 14.95 5.95
CA ASN A 104 -11.20 14.04 6.74
C ASN A 104 -10.77 12.56 6.64
N ASN A 105 -9.54 12.28 6.26
CA ASN A 105 -8.95 10.95 6.07
C ASN A 105 -9.71 10.03 5.07
N LYS A 106 -10.47 10.62 4.15
CA LYS A 106 -11.14 9.86 3.08
C LYS A 106 -10.47 10.10 1.75
N LEU A 107 -10.46 9.08 0.90
CA LEU A 107 -9.99 9.21 -0.46
C LEU A 107 -10.86 10.21 -1.25
N SER A 108 -10.22 11.02 -2.09
CA SER A 108 -10.89 11.92 -3.02
C SER A 108 -11.73 11.15 -4.04
N THR A 109 -12.65 11.83 -4.71
CA THR A 109 -13.21 11.34 -5.96
C THR A 109 -12.10 11.25 -7.02
N ILE A 110 -12.26 10.37 -8.01
CA ILE A 110 -11.36 10.35 -9.18
C ILE A 110 -11.59 11.67 -9.92
N ALA A 111 -10.52 12.45 -10.08
CA ALA A 111 -10.62 13.67 -10.86
C ALA A 111 -11.04 13.32 -12.30
N LYS A 112 -11.96 14.08 -12.88
CA LYS A 112 -12.22 14.03 -14.33
C LYS A 112 -10.90 14.38 -15.03
N ALA A 113 -10.58 13.65 -16.09
CA ALA A 113 -9.31 13.72 -16.80
C ALA A 113 -8.87 15.17 -17.05
N SER A 114 -7.81 15.56 -16.37
CA SER A 114 -6.96 16.65 -16.81
C SER A 114 -5.86 16.00 -17.65
N HIS A 115 -5.54 16.57 -18.79
CA HIS A 115 -4.48 16.04 -19.65
C HIS A 115 -3.13 16.38 -19.02
N PRO A 116 -2.39 15.40 -18.47
CA PRO A 116 -1.04 15.64 -17.97
C PRO A 116 -0.10 15.95 -19.13
N SER A 117 0.97 16.71 -18.88
CA SER A 117 2.04 16.88 -19.86
C SER A 117 2.74 15.54 -20.13
N LEU A 118 3.33 15.39 -21.30
CA LEU A 118 4.11 14.19 -21.64
C LEU A 118 5.21 13.94 -20.62
N ASP A 119 5.92 14.97 -20.18
CA ASP A 119 6.99 14.87 -19.18
C ASP A 119 6.47 14.34 -17.85
N ALA A 120 5.30 14.80 -17.40
CA ALA A 120 4.68 14.31 -16.17
C ALA A 120 4.32 12.82 -16.29
N VAL A 121 3.83 12.36 -17.43
CA VAL A 121 3.54 10.95 -17.69
C VAL A 121 4.81 10.12 -17.63
N LEU A 122 5.85 10.54 -18.37
CA LEU A 122 7.12 9.81 -18.44
C LEU A 122 7.82 9.73 -17.09
N ASN A 123 7.88 10.83 -16.35
CA ASN A 123 8.44 10.86 -14.99
C ASN A 123 7.72 9.89 -14.04
N HIS A 124 6.40 9.81 -14.11
CA HIS A 124 5.64 8.88 -13.27
C HIS A 124 5.85 7.43 -13.68
N ILE A 125 5.92 7.13 -14.98
CA ILE A 125 6.22 5.78 -15.48
C ILE A 125 7.61 5.35 -15.02
N GLU A 126 8.63 6.18 -15.24
CA GLU A 126 10.00 5.92 -14.79
C GLU A 126 10.06 5.67 -13.29
N ALA A 127 9.44 6.55 -12.50
CA ALA A 127 9.43 6.42 -11.04
C ALA A 127 8.75 5.13 -10.58
N ILE A 128 7.61 4.72 -11.17
CA ILE A 128 6.96 3.45 -10.88
C ILE A 128 7.91 2.29 -11.17
N VAL A 129 8.54 2.27 -12.34
CA VAL A 129 9.45 1.18 -12.73
C VAL A 129 10.65 1.10 -11.78
N ILE A 130 11.26 2.23 -11.41
CA ILE A 130 12.39 2.25 -10.49
C ILE A 130 11.99 1.70 -9.12
N HIS A 131 10.86 2.14 -8.56
CA HIS A 131 10.41 1.72 -7.23
C HIS A 131 9.82 0.30 -7.19
N THR A 132 9.47 -0.28 -8.32
CA THR A 132 8.96 -1.65 -8.37
C THR A 132 10.03 -2.69 -8.68
N ALA A 133 10.98 -2.36 -9.54
CA ALA A 133 12.03 -3.27 -9.99
C ALA A 133 13.37 -3.07 -9.29
N GLU A 134 13.55 -1.93 -8.60
CA GLU A 134 14.79 -1.55 -7.87
C GLU A 134 16.09 -1.84 -8.69
N PRO A 135 16.22 -1.31 -9.93
CA PRO A 135 17.34 -1.66 -10.79
C PRO A 135 18.67 -1.23 -10.12
N PRO A 136 19.69 -2.10 -10.07
CA PRO A 136 20.92 -1.86 -9.28
C PRO A 136 21.76 -0.66 -9.75
N LEU A 137 21.55 -0.20 -10.98
CA LEU A 137 22.24 0.97 -11.53
C LEU A 137 21.49 2.30 -11.30
N ASN A 138 20.25 2.26 -10.87
CA ASN A 138 19.50 3.47 -10.50
C ASN A 138 19.88 3.90 -9.08
N ARG A 139 20.93 4.75 -8.97
CA ARG A 139 21.39 5.27 -7.67
C ARG A 139 20.48 6.33 -7.06
N GLN A 140 19.62 6.93 -7.86
CA GLN A 140 18.59 7.88 -7.41
C GLN A 140 17.23 7.28 -7.66
N GLY A 141 16.36 7.31 -6.64
CA GLY A 141 14.96 6.90 -6.78
C GLY A 141 14.23 7.76 -7.80
N GLY A 142 13.23 7.19 -8.47
CA GLY A 142 12.36 7.92 -9.38
C GLY A 142 11.59 9.02 -8.65
N ARG A 143 11.33 10.14 -9.32
CA ARG A 143 10.64 11.31 -8.73
C ARG A 143 9.19 11.38 -9.19
N PHE A 144 8.27 11.30 -8.25
CA PHE A 144 6.84 11.49 -8.53
C PHE A 144 6.38 12.96 -8.43
N GLY A 145 7.26 13.87 -7.97
CA GLY A 145 6.95 15.27 -7.67
C GLY A 145 6.58 15.52 -6.20
N ASP A 146 6.51 16.79 -5.81
CA ASP A 146 6.45 17.23 -4.40
C ASP A 146 5.10 16.97 -3.69
N ASN A 147 4.06 16.59 -4.42
CA ASN A 147 2.70 16.42 -3.89
C ASN A 147 2.27 14.95 -3.72
N VAL A 148 3.22 14.02 -3.73
CA VAL A 148 2.97 12.61 -3.51
C VAL A 148 3.25 12.26 -2.06
N ILE A 149 2.32 11.58 -1.41
CA ILE A 149 2.46 11.17 -0.02
C ILE A 149 2.70 9.66 0.02
N TRP A 150 3.73 9.27 0.77
CA TRP A 150 4.09 7.89 1.03
C TRP A 150 3.39 7.42 2.29
N TYR A 151 2.92 6.19 2.26
CA TYR A 151 2.16 5.60 3.36
C TYR A 151 2.78 4.29 3.82
N SER A 152 3.05 4.19 5.12
CA SER A 152 3.38 2.94 5.79
C SER A 152 2.10 2.17 6.10
N GLN A 153 2.15 0.86 5.91
CA GLN A 153 1.04 -0.03 6.24
C GLN A 153 0.78 -0.04 7.75
N VAL A 154 -0.48 -0.09 8.10
CA VAL A 154 -0.93 -0.33 9.48
C VAL A 154 -1.70 -1.64 9.51
N ARG A 155 -1.31 -2.53 10.42
CA ARG A 155 -2.04 -3.75 10.68
C ARG A 155 -3.38 -3.43 11.34
N ASP A 156 -4.45 -4.02 10.87
CA ASP A 156 -5.78 -3.84 11.48
C ASP A 156 -5.84 -4.59 12.83
N GLU A 157 -6.33 -3.93 13.87
CA GLU A 157 -6.43 -4.47 15.24
C GLU A 157 -7.21 -5.79 15.31
N ARG A 158 -8.14 -6.01 14.37
CA ARG A 158 -8.93 -7.24 14.26
C ARG A 158 -8.14 -8.47 13.86
N LEU A 159 -6.93 -8.31 13.35
CA LEU A 159 -6.03 -9.41 13.01
C LEU A 159 -5.33 -10.03 14.23
N GLY A 160 -5.48 -9.41 15.41
CA GLY A 160 -4.81 -9.86 16.63
C GLY A 160 -3.30 -9.65 16.59
N ARG A 161 -2.61 -10.25 17.55
CA ARG A 161 -1.14 -10.22 17.61
C ARG A 161 -0.51 -11.08 16.53
N THR A 162 0.64 -10.66 16.04
CA THR A 162 1.48 -11.50 15.17
C THR A 162 2.14 -12.61 15.98
N ASP A 163 2.58 -13.68 15.31
CA ASP A 163 3.33 -14.76 15.96
C ASP A 163 4.58 -14.24 16.69
N SER A 164 5.27 -13.27 16.11
CA SER A 164 6.43 -12.61 16.72
C SER A 164 6.07 -11.86 18.00
N GLU A 165 4.94 -11.13 18.02
CA GLU A 165 4.45 -10.43 19.22
C GLU A 165 3.97 -11.41 20.29
N MET A 166 3.38 -12.55 19.90
CA MET A 166 2.97 -13.60 20.82
C MET A 166 4.20 -14.28 21.45
N ILE A 167 5.20 -14.59 20.66
CA ILE A 167 6.47 -15.17 21.14
C ILE A 167 7.15 -14.20 22.10
N LYS A 168 7.26 -12.92 21.75
CA LYS A 168 7.84 -11.89 22.62
C LYS A 168 7.10 -11.80 23.96
N ALA A 169 5.78 -11.75 23.93
CA ALA A 169 4.96 -11.72 25.15
C ALA A 169 5.11 -12.97 26.02
N LEU A 170 5.35 -14.15 25.41
CA LEU A 170 5.65 -15.38 26.14
C LEU A 170 7.03 -15.31 26.83
N TYR A 171 8.07 -14.83 26.15
CA TYR A 171 9.39 -14.62 26.73
C TYR A 171 9.34 -13.65 27.92
N GLU A 172 8.72 -12.49 27.75
CA GLU A 172 8.57 -11.49 28.83
C GLU A 172 7.84 -12.07 30.05
N ARG A 173 6.88 -12.96 29.83
CA ARG A 173 6.14 -13.62 30.91
C ARG A 173 6.98 -14.70 31.64
N ILE A 174 7.85 -15.39 30.93
CA ILE A 174 8.76 -16.40 31.51
C ILE A 174 9.82 -15.67 32.35
N GLU A 175 10.49 -14.65 31.80
CA GLU A 175 11.52 -13.88 32.52
C GLU A 175 10.96 -13.18 33.75
N GLY A 176 9.76 -12.60 33.68
CA GLY A 176 9.10 -11.95 34.83
C GLY A 176 8.68 -12.88 35.96
N ASN A 177 8.58 -14.22 35.72
CA ASN A 177 8.30 -15.19 36.76
C ASN A 177 9.58 -15.67 37.48
N ASP A 178 10.74 -15.56 36.83
CA ASP A 178 12.02 -15.96 37.42
C ASP A 178 12.58 -14.92 38.43
N GLU A 179 12.13 -13.65 38.34
CA GLU A 179 12.54 -12.60 39.30
C GLU A 179 11.71 -12.58 40.61
N THR A 180 10.68 -13.43 40.73
CA THR A 180 9.77 -13.47 41.90
C THR A 180 9.89 -14.74 42.72
N SER A 181 10.96 -15.55 42.53
CA SER A 181 11.23 -16.79 43.28
C SER A 181 12.42 -16.68 44.22
#